data_2e3e2f4b2227fcecbe38eb4fa62ac845
#
_entry.id   2e3e2f4b2227fcecbe38eb4fa62ac845
#
_cell.length_a   1.000
_cell.length_b   1.000
_cell.length_c   1.000
_cell.angle_alpha   90.00
_cell.angle_beta   90.00
_cell.angle_gamma   90.00
#
_symmetry.space_group_name_H-M   'P 1'
#
loop_
_entity.id
_entity.type
_entity.pdbx_description
1 polymer ?
#
loop_
_entity_poly.entity_id
_entity_poly.type
_entity_poly.pdbx_seq_one_letter_code
_entity_poly.pdbx_strand_id
1 'polypeptide(L)'
;FYFAAPSLPGWATKNWLPTLFAENLDIPMSQAGPISTITIALSSFVGVILGGFLSDRWVLKNIRGRVYTGAIGLGMTIPALLLLGFGHGFISVIGAGLLFGIGFGIFDANNMPILCQFVSAKYRGTAYGIMNMTGVFAGAAVTQLLGKWTDGGSLGEGFAMLSIVVALALGLQIYFL
;
A
#
# COMPACT_ATOMS: atom_id res chain seq x y z
N PHE A 1 4.86 10.29 9.95
CA PHE A 1 5.64 9.79 8.82
C PHE A 1 5.38 8.30 8.56
N TYR A 2 5.46 7.43 9.59
CA TYR A 2 5.23 5.97 9.49
C TYR A 2 3.93 5.59 8.78
N PHE A 3 2.83 6.31 9.01
CA PHE A 3 1.53 6.05 8.39
C PHE A 3 1.30 6.83 7.09
N ALA A 4 1.86 8.04 6.98
CA ALA A 4 1.63 8.91 5.83
C ALA A 4 2.29 8.37 4.55
N ALA A 5 3.55 7.95 4.62
CA ALA A 5 4.29 7.50 3.45
C ALA A 5 3.70 6.21 2.81
N PRO A 6 3.33 5.16 3.60
CA PRO A 6 2.65 4.00 3.05
C PRO A 6 1.23 4.27 2.54
N SER A 7 0.58 5.33 3.01
CA SER A 7 -0.75 5.72 2.51
C SER A 7 -0.70 6.19 1.06
N LEU A 8 0.42 6.76 0.60
CA LEU A 8 0.58 7.22 -0.79
C LEU A 8 0.34 6.09 -1.80
N PRO A 9 1.06 4.96 -1.79
CA PRO A 9 0.80 3.88 -2.73
C PRO A 9 -0.58 3.23 -2.55
N GLY A 10 -1.12 3.20 -1.32
CA GLY A 10 -2.47 2.70 -1.07
C GLY A 10 -3.54 3.53 -1.79
N TRP A 11 -3.47 4.86 -1.70
CA TRP A 11 -4.39 5.76 -2.40
C TRP A 11 -4.14 5.79 -3.92
N ALA A 12 -2.88 5.75 -4.35
CA ALA A 12 -2.52 5.64 -5.76
C ALA A 12 -3.17 4.41 -6.41
N THR A 13 -2.98 3.25 -5.80
CA THR A 13 -3.56 1.98 -6.27
C THR A 13 -5.09 2.02 -6.26
N LYS A 14 -5.69 2.52 -5.19
CA LYS A 14 -7.14 2.60 -5.07
C LYS A 14 -7.79 3.45 -6.16
N ASN A 15 -7.15 4.56 -6.53
CA ASN A 15 -7.74 5.54 -7.45
C ASN A 15 -7.31 5.34 -8.91
N TRP A 16 -6.09 4.84 -9.16
CA TRP A 16 -5.49 4.82 -10.49
C TRP A 16 -5.19 3.42 -11.05
N LEU A 17 -5.28 2.38 -10.23
CA LEU A 17 -5.04 1.01 -10.72
C LEU A 17 -6.01 0.57 -11.82
N PRO A 18 -7.31 0.91 -11.77
CA PRO A 18 -8.21 0.61 -12.89
C PRO A 18 -7.74 1.21 -14.21
N THR A 19 -7.28 2.47 -14.19
CA THR A 19 -6.76 3.16 -15.37
C THR A 19 -5.49 2.47 -15.87
N LEU A 20 -4.56 2.14 -14.98
CA LEU A 20 -3.33 1.44 -15.32
C LEU A 20 -3.62 0.05 -15.92
N PHE A 21 -4.62 -0.67 -15.40
CA PHE A 21 -5.04 -1.97 -15.96
C PHE A 21 -5.66 -1.81 -17.35
N ALA A 22 -6.48 -0.77 -17.55
CA ALA A 22 -7.05 -0.50 -18.86
C ALA A 22 -5.97 -0.21 -19.90
N GLU A 23 -4.98 0.61 -19.56
CA GLU A 23 -3.86 0.97 -20.43
C GLU A 23 -2.94 -0.24 -20.71
N ASN A 24 -2.50 -0.95 -19.67
CA ASN A 24 -1.50 -2.02 -19.83
C ASN A 24 -2.08 -3.33 -20.42
N LEU A 25 -3.39 -3.55 -20.30
CA LEU A 25 -4.07 -4.74 -20.81
C LEU A 25 -4.86 -4.49 -22.09
N ASP A 26 -4.93 -3.23 -22.54
CA ASP A 26 -5.74 -2.81 -23.69
C ASP A 26 -7.20 -3.28 -23.60
N ILE A 27 -7.81 -3.08 -22.43
CA ILE A 27 -9.20 -3.48 -22.13
C ILE A 27 -10.05 -2.27 -21.74
N PRO A 28 -11.36 -2.30 -21.99
CA PRO A 28 -12.23 -1.20 -21.62
C PRO A 28 -12.30 -1.03 -20.09
N MET A 29 -12.46 0.22 -19.64
CA MET A 29 -12.55 0.56 -18.20
C MET A 29 -13.64 -0.23 -17.47
N SER A 30 -14.72 -0.59 -18.15
CA SER A 30 -15.80 -1.42 -17.60
C SER A 30 -15.36 -2.81 -17.16
N GLN A 31 -14.26 -3.32 -17.72
CA GLN A 31 -13.62 -4.58 -17.34
C GLN A 31 -12.43 -4.35 -16.40
N ALA A 32 -11.61 -3.36 -16.69
CA ALA A 32 -10.43 -3.01 -15.89
C ALA A 32 -10.78 -2.66 -14.43
N GLY A 33 -11.87 -1.91 -14.22
CA GLY A 33 -12.35 -1.53 -12.90
C GLY A 33 -12.66 -2.72 -11.99
N PRO A 34 -13.58 -3.62 -12.35
CA PRO A 34 -13.86 -4.83 -11.58
C PRO A 34 -12.64 -5.74 -11.39
N ILE A 35 -11.84 -5.98 -12.45
CA ILE A 35 -10.66 -6.85 -12.37
C ILE A 35 -9.64 -6.30 -11.37
N SER A 36 -9.29 -5.02 -11.45
CA SER A 36 -8.34 -4.40 -10.54
C SER A 36 -8.83 -4.40 -9.10
N THR A 37 -10.11 -4.04 -8.89
CA THR A 37 -10.71 -4.00 -7.55
C THR A 37 -10.77 -5.37 -6.90
N ILE A 38 -11.22 -6.40 -7.63
CA ILE A 38 -11.29 -7.77 -7.13
C ILE A 38 -9.88 -8.30 -6.82
N THR A 39 -8.91 -8.05 -7.72
CA THR A 39 -7.51 -8.46 -7.53
C THR A 39 -6.96 -7.91 -6.22
N ILE A 40 -7.11 -6.60 -5.98
CA ILE A 40 -6.62 -5.97 -4.74
C ILE A 40 -7.41 -6.44 -3.52
N ALA A 41 -8.75 -6.51 -3.61
CA ALA A 41 -9.57 -6.87 -2.46
C ALA A 41 -9.26 -8.29 -1.97
N LEU A 42 -9.23 -9.28 -2.87
CA LEU A 42 -8.93 -10.67 -2.51
C LEU A 42 -7.51 -10.83 -1.98
N SER A 43 -6.53 -10.22 -2.64
CA SER A 43 -5.13 -10.30 -2.19
C SER A 43 -4.89 -9.57 -0.87
N SER A 44 -5.50 -8.41 -0.66
CA SER A 44 -5.43 -7.70 0.63
C SER A 44 -6.10 -8.48 1.75
N PHE A 45 -7.22 -9.15 1.49
CA PHE A 45 -7.86 -10.02 2.48
C PHE A 45 -6.91 -11.13 2.95
N VAL A 46 -6.22 -11.80 2.02
CA VAL A 46 -5.18 -12.79 2.36
C VAL A 46 -4.04 -12.12 3.13
N GLY A 47 -3.58 -10.94 2.69
CA GLY A 47 -2.54 -10.17 3.34
C GLY A 47 -2.87 -9.80 4.79
N VAL A 48 -4.10 -9.36 5.06
CA VAL A 48 -4.57 -9.01 6.42
C VAL A 48 -4.53 -10.22 7.34
N ILE A 49 -5.00 -11.39 6.88
CA ILE A 49 -4.96 -12.63 7.67
C ILE A 49 -3.52 -13.02 7.98
N LEU A 50 -2.65 -13.06 6.96
CA LEU A 50 -1.23 -13.40 7.13
C LEU A 50 -0.51 -12.39 8.04
N GLY A 51 -0.77 -11.10 7.85
CA GLY A 51 -0.19 -10.02 8.65
C GLY A 51 -0.61 -10.09 10.11
N GLY A 52 -1.89 -10.32 10.39
CA GLY A 52 -2.41 -10.51 11.73
C GLY A 52 -1.76 -11.72 12.41
N PHE A 53 -1.80 -12.88 11.78
CA PHE A 53 -1.24 -14.11 12.31
C PHE A 53 0.27 -14.02 12.58
N LEU A 54 1.04 -13.46 11.65
CA LEU A 54 2.48 -13.30 11.80
C LEU A 54 2.83 -12.33 12.93
N SER A 55 2.14 -11.18 12.98
CA SER A 55 2.39 -10.16 14.00
C SER A 55 2.02 -10.64 15.40
N ASP A 56 0.92 -11.38 15.55
CA ASP A 56 0.49 -11.92 16.85
C ASP A 56 1.49 -12.96 17.41
N ARG A 57 2.10 -13.75 16.52
CA ARG A 57 3.18 -14.66 16.95
C ARG A 57 4.48 -13.93 17.33
N TRP A 58 4.83 -12.90 16.56
CA TRP A 58 6.09 -12.20 16.79
C TRP A 58 6.04 -11.28 18.01
N VAL A 59 4.89 -10.65 18.27
CA VAL A 59 4.75 -9.76 19.44
C VAL A 59 4.92 -10.51 20.75
N LEU A 60 4.62 -11.80 20.80
CA LEU A 60 4.87 -12.63 21.98
C LEU A 60 6.36 -12.80 22.30
N LYS A 61 7.23 -12.70 21.29
CA LYS A 61 8.69 -12.81 21.44
C LYS A 61 9.37 -11.45 21.51
N ASN A 62 8.84 -10.46 20.80
CA ASN A 62 9.41 -9.13 20.71
C ASN A 62 8.28 -8.11 20.48
N ILE A 63 8.18 -7.12 21.37
CA ILE A 63 7.17 -6.05 21.29
C ILE A 63 7.17 -5.29 19.94
N ARG A 64 8.32 -5.27 19.25
CA ARG A 64 8.48 -4.68 17.92
C ARG A 64 7.99 -5.59 16.78
N GLY A 65 7.51 -6.80 17.09
CA GLY A 65 7.06 -7.80 16.11
C GLY A 65 6.04 -7.26 15.10
N ARG A 66 5.11 -6.40 15.54
CA ARG A 66 4.13 -5.75 14.67
C ARG A 66 4.78 -4.80 13.67
N VAL A 67 5.78 -4.06 14.10
CA VAL A 67 6.50 -3.11 13.22
C VAL A 67 7.33 -3.86 12.19
N TYR A 68 7.97 -4.98 12.57
CA TYR A 68 8.67 -5.84 11.61
C TYR A 68 7.73 -6.47 10.59
N THR A 69 6.56 -6.95 11.02
CA THR A 69 5.55 -7.50 10.10
C THR A 69 5.07 -6.43 9.12
N GLY A 70 4.78 -5.22 9.61
CA GLY A 70 4.43 -4.09 8.76
C GLY A 70 5.54 -3.72 7.77
N ALA A 71 6.81 -3.76 8.19
CA ALA A 71 7.96 -3.51 7.33
C ALA A 71 8.09 -4.55 6.19
N ILE A 72 7.83 -5.83 6.48
CA ILE A 72 7.80 -6.88 5.45
C ILE A 72 6.68 -6.60 4.44
N GLY A 73 5.47 -6.31 4.92
CA GLY A 73 4.35 -5.97 4.05
C GLY A 73 4.68 -4.78 3.15
N LEU A 74 5.23 -3.71 3.73
CA LEU A 74 5.63 -2.52 2.99
C LEU A 74 6.76 -2.83 1.98
N GLY A 75 7.73 -3.65 2.36
CA GLY A 75 8.80 -4.10 1.47
C GLY A 75 8.29 -4.86 0.24
N MET A 76 7.22 -5.66 0.38
CA MET A 76 6.59 -6.38 -0.73
C MET A 76 5.90 -5.43 -1.72
N THR A 77 5.46 -4.24 -1.29
CA THR A 77 4.84 -3.27 -2.20
C THR A 77 5.86 -2.61 -3.14
N ILE A 78 7.15 -2.58 -2.81
CA ILE A 78 8.18 -1.98 -3.66
C ILE A 78 8.30 -2.69 -5.02
N PRO A 79 8.60 -4.00 -5.08
CA PRO A 79 8.67 -4.70 -6.37
C PRO A 79 7.29 -4.74 -7.06
N ALA A 80 6.19 -4.75 -6.33
CA ALA A 80 4.86 -4.67 -6.89
C ALA A 80 4.64 -3.35 -7.65
N LEU A 81 5.02 -2.21 -7.07
CA LEU A 81 4.92 -0.89 -7.71
C LEU A 81 5.81 -0.76 -8.94
N LEU A 82 7.03 -1.33 -8.90
CA LEU A 82 7.90 -1.37 -10.07
C LEU A 82 7.31 -2.21 -11.20
N LEU A 83 6.75 -3.39 -10.87
CA LEU A 83 6.07 -4.23 -11.85
C LEU A 83 4.79 -3.59 -12.40
N LEU A 84 4.04 -2.84 -11.58
CA LEU A 84 2.90 -2.06 -12.05
C LEU A 84 3.33 -0.93 -12.99
N GLY A 85 4.48 -0.30 -12.70
CA GLY A 85 5.00 0.81 -13.50
C GLY A 85 5.57 0.39 -14.85
N PHE A 86 6.32 -0.71 -14.89
CA PHE A 86 7.08 -1.13 -16.08
C PHE A 86 6.62 -2.47 -16.67
N GLY A 87 5.76 -3.20 -15.96
CA GLY A 87 5.29 -4.50 -16.41
C GLY A 87 4.24 -4.39 -17.52
N HIS A 88 4.40 -5.21 -18.55
CA HIS A 88 3.46 -5.34 -19.64
C HIS A 88 2.85 -6.75 -19.68
N GLY A 89 1.60 -6.81 -20.10
CA GLY A 89 0.87 -8.05 -20.26
C GLY A 89 0.18 -8.55 -18.98
N PHE A 90 -0.80 -9.42 -19.20
CA PHE A 90 -1.77 -9.84 -18.19
C PHE A 90 -1.13 -10.44 -16.93
N ILE A 91 -0.17 -11.37 -17.09
CA ILE A 91 0.46 -12.05 -15.95
C ILE A 91 1.26 -11.09 -15.08
N SER A 92 2.00 -10.16 -15.68
CA SER A 92 2.81 -9.16 -14.97
C SER A 92 1.92 -8.21 -14.18
N VAL A 93 0.89 -7.66 -14.82
CA VAL A 93 0.00 -6.63 -14.24
C VAL A 93 -0.86 -7.23 -13.12
N ILE A 94 -1.48 -8.39 -13.34
CA ILE A 94 -2.27 -9.08 -12.31
C ILE A 94 -1.37 -9.56 -11.17
N GLY A 95 -0.22 -10.17 -11.48
CA GLY A 95 0.74 -10.61 -10.47
C GLY A 95 1.26 -9.47 -9.60
N ALA A 96 1.53 -8.32 -10.19
CA ALA A 96 1.91 -7.11 -9.47
C ALA A 96 0.78 -6.60 -8.56
N GLY A 97 -0.46 -6.58 -9.05
CA GLY A 97 -1.64 -6.23 -8.25
C GLY A 97 -1.85 -7.18 -7.06
N LEU A 98 -1.70 -8.49 -7.28
CA LEU A 98 -1.78 -9.49 -6.20
C LEU A 98 -0.69 -9.28 -5.15
N LEU A 99 0.56 -9.10 -5.59
CA LEU A 99 1.70 -8.86 -4.70
C LEU A 99 1.52 -7.58 -3.91
N PHE A 100 1.05 -6.50 -4.56
CA PHE A 100 0.73 -5.25 -3.89
C PHE A 100 -0.35 -5.44 -2.82
N GLY A 101 -1.46 -6.08 -3.16
CA GLY A 101 -2.56 -6.27 -2.24
C GLY A 101 -2.15 -7.10 -1.02
N ILE A 102 -1.41 -8.21 -1.20
CA ILE A 102 -0.89 -9.00 -0.06
C ILE A 102 0.03 -8.15 0.81
N GLY A 103 1.02 -7.47 0.23
CA GLY A 103 1.97 -6.64 0.97
C GLY A 103 1.28 -5.51 1.73
N PHE A 104 0.39 -4.79 1.06
CA PHE A 104 -0.36 -3.70 1.67
C PHE A 104 -1.31 -4.21 2.77
N GLY A 105 -1.97 -5.35 2.57
CA GLY A 105 -2.82 -5.98 3.59
C GLY A 105 -2.04 -6.38 4.84
N ILE A 106 -0.84 -6.95 4.69
CA ILE A 106 0.06 -7.26 5.83
C ILE A 106 0.43 -5.99 6.59
N PHE A 107 0.76 -4.91 5.90
CA PHE A 107 1.07 -3.62 6.52
C PHE A 107 -0.15 -3.04 7.24
N ASP A 108 -1.29 -2.95 6.56
CA ASP A 108 -2.51 -2.28 7.05
C ASP A 108 -3.09 -2.96 8.30
N ALA A 109 -3.03 -4.29 8.37
CA ALA A 109 -3.47 -5.07 9.54
C ALA A 109 -2.76 -4.66 10.84
N ASN A 110 -1.57 -4.06 10.75
CA ASN A 110 -0.76 -3.69 11.91
C ASN A 110 -0.88 -2.21 12.30
N ASN A 111 -1.50 -1.37 11.50
CA ASN A 111 -1.58 0.08 11.73
C ASN A 111 -2.27 0.44 13.06
N MET A 112 -3.50 -0.03 13.24
CA MET A 112 -4.24 0.24 14.49
C MET A 112 -3.61 -0.45 15.71
N PRO A 113 -3.20 -1.72 15.65
CA PRO A 113 -2.49 -2.37 16.76
C PRO A 113 -1.20 -1.66 17.18
N ILE A 114 -0.38 -1.17 16.23
CA ILE A 114 0.83 -0.39 16.54
C ILE A 114 0.45 0.90 17.25
N LEU A 115 -0.51 1.66 16.72
CA LEU A 115 -0.98 2.89 17.37
C LEU A 115 -1.44 2.63 18.80
N CYS A 116 -2.16 1.53 19.06
CA CYS A 116 -2.62 1.14 20.38
C CYS A 116 -1.50 0.79 21.37
N GLN A 117 -0.29 0.46 20.90
CA GLN A 117 0.86 0.22 21.77
C GLN A 117 1.45 1.53 22.33
N PHE A 118 1.32 2.64 21.62
CA PHE A 118 1.90 3.92 22.00
C PHE A 118 0.89 4.90 22.60
N VAL A 119 -0.42 4.67 22.40
CA VAL A 119 -1.47 5.60 22.82
C VAL A 119 -2.36 4.95 23.90
N SER A 120 -2.56 5.67 25.00
CA SER A 120 -3.46 5.24 26.07
C SER A 120 -4.89 5.08 25.56
N ALA A 121 -5.65 4.14 26.14
CA ALA A 121 -7.00 3.79 25.70
C ALA A 121 -7.95 5.00 25.54
N LYS A 122 -7.83 6.00 26.40
CA LYS A 122 -8.63 7.22 26.40
C LYS A 122 -8.49 8.05 25.13
N TYR A 123 -7.32 8.02 24.46
CA TYR A 123 -6.99 8.88 23.32
C TYR A 123 -6.87 8.13 21.98
N ARG A 124 -7.14 6.82 21.95
CA ARG A 124 -6.98 5.98 20.74
C ARG A 124 -7.85 6.46 19.58
N GLY A 125 -9.11 6.85 19.85
CA GLY A 125 -9.99 7.36 18.81
C GLY A 125 -9.47 8.64 18.16
N THR A 126 -9.01 9.61 18.96
CA THR A 126 -8.43 10.86 18.46
C THR A 126 -7.14 10.62 17.68
N ALA A 127 -6.24 9.77 18.21
CA ALA A 127 -4.99 9.42 17.54
C ALA A 127 -5.23 8.72 16.20
N TYR A 128 -6.20 7.79 16.15
CA TYR A 128 -6.60 7.13 14.91
C TYR A 128 -7.20 8.12 13.91
N GLY A 129 -8.03 9.06 14.36
CA GLY A 129 -8.57 10.13 13.52
C GLY A 129 -7.48 10.99 12.89
N ILE A 130 -6.48 11.42 13.67
CA ILE A 130 -5.32 12.19 13.18
C ILE A 130 -4.51 11.38 12.17
N MET A 131 -4.26 10.10 12.48
CA MET A 131 -3.56 9.19 11.57
C MET A 131 -4.26 9.08 10.21
N ASN A 132 -5.58 8.83 10.23
CA ASN A 132 -6.37 8.74 9.01
C ASN A 132 -6.41 10.06 8.23
N MET A 133 -6.60 11.19 8.92
CA MET A 133 -6.58 12.51 8.30
C MET A 133 -5.26 12.76 7.56
N THR A 134 -4.13 12.44 8.20
CA THR A 134 -2.80 12.54 7.57
C THR A 134 -2.71 11.67 6.31
N GLY A 135 -3.22 10.42 6.37
CA GLY A 135 -3.29 9.52 5.23
C GLY A 135 -4.16 10.05 4.09
N VAL A 136 -5.32 10.66 4.41
CA VAL A 136 -6.23 11.24 3.41
C VAL A 136 -5.58 12.45 2.72
N PHE A 137 -4.93 13.34 3.45
CA PHE A 137 -4.20 14.47 2.84
C PHE A 137 -3.07 14.00 1.92
N ALA A 138 -2.27 13.02 2.37
CA ALA A 138 -1.25 12.41 1.55
C ALA A 138 -1.87 11.76 0.28
N GLY A 139 -3.00 11.08 0.45
CA GLY A 139 -3.77 10.49 -0.64
C GLY A 139 -4.27 11.52 -1.66
N ALA A 140 -4.80 12.65 -1.22
CA ALA A 140 -5.24 13.72 -2.10
C ALA A 140 -4.07 14.27 -2.93
N ALA A 141 -2.92 14.50 -2.30
CA ALA A 141 -1.73 14.99 -3.00
C ALA A 141 -1.22 14.00 -4.06
N VAL A 142 -1.14 12.70 -3.73
CA VAL A 142 -0.67 11.69 -4.70
C VAL A 142 -1.68 11.49 -5.83
N THR A 143 -2.98 11.52 -5.53
CA THR A 143 -4.02 11.38 -6.55
C THR A 143 -3.94 12.51 -7.57
N GLN A 144 -3.75 13.75 -7.12
CA GLN A 144 -3.56 14.90 -8.00
C GLN A 144 -2.27 14.80 -8.84
N LEU A 145 -1.18 14.33 -8.22
CA LEU A 145 0.10 14.19 -8.89
C LEU A 145 0.04 13.13 -9.99
N LEU A 146 -0.53 11.96 -9.68
CA LEU A 146 -0.72 10.89 -10.66
C LEU A 146 -1.69 11.28 -11.78
N GLY A 147 -2.70 12.11 -11.49
CA GLY A 147 -3.57 12.66 -12.51
C GLY A 147 -2.80 13.44 -13.58
N LYS A 148 -1.85 14.29 -13.15
CA LYS A 148 -0.99 15.04 -14.09
C LYS A 148 -0.10 14.11 -14.93
N TRP A 149 0.38 13.01 -14.36
CA TRP A 149 1.16 12.01 -15.10
C TRP A 149 0.31 11.20 -16.06
N THR A 150 -0.94 10.90 -15.70
CA THR A 150 -1.90 10.27 -16.61
C THR A 150 -2.17 11.16 -17.83
N ASP A 151 -2.39 12.46 -17.62
CA ASP A 151 -2.57 13.42 -18.70
C ASP A 151 -1.34 13.50 -19.64
N GLY A 152 -0.15 13.25 -19.10
CA GLY A 152 1.12 13.17 -19.85
C GLY A 152 1.43 11.79 -20.46
N GLY A 153 0.56 10.79 -20.28
CA GLY A 153 0.78 9.41 -20.77
C GLY A 153 1.86 8.63 -20.03
N SER A 154 2.21 9.01 -18.79
CA SER A 154 3.29 8.41 -18.00
C SER A 154 2.83 7.90 -16.62
N LEU A 155 1.60 7.39 -16.54
CA LEU A 155 1.03 6.87 -15.28
C LEU A 155 1.90 5.75 -14.67
N GLY A 156 2.44 4.86 -15.49
CA GLY A 156 3.34 3.78 -15.04
C GLY A 156 4.60 4.32 -14.36
N GLU A 157 5.22 5.37 -14.89
CA GLU A 157 6.38 6.03 -14.27
C GLU A 157 6.01 6.60 -12.89
N GLY A 158 4.80 7.14 -12.74
CA GLY A 158 4.27 7.61 -11.48
C GLY A 158 4.20 6.51 -10.42
N PHE A 159 3.73 5.32 -10.78
CA PHE A 159 3.75 4.16 -9.89
C PHE A 159 5.17 3.70 -9.54
N ALA A 160 6.08 3.70 -10.51
CA ALA A 160 7.48 3.36 -10.27
C ALA A 160 8.15 4.37 -9.32
N MET A 161 7.89 5.68 -9.44
CA MET A 161 8.39 6.69 -8.52
C MET A 161 7.88 6.52 -7.08
N LEU A 162 6.64 6.05 -6.91
CA LEU A 162 6.12 5.74 -5.59
C LEU A 162 6.91 4.61 -4.90
N SER A 163 7.51 3.68 -5.66
CA SER A 163 8.36 2.64 -5.08
C SER A 163 9.59 3.23 -4.38
N ILE A 164 10.15 4.32 -4.89
CA ILE A 164 11.29 5.03 -4.27
C ILE A 164 10.85 5.66 -2.96
N VAL A 165 9.68 6.31 -2.93
CA VAL A 165 9.13 6.92 -1.71
C VAL A 165 8.91 5.85 -0.63
N VAL A 166 8.36 4.70 -1.01
CA VAL A 166 8.15 3.57 -0.09
C VAL A 166 9.48 2.99 0.39
N ALA A 167 10.48 2.85 -0.50
CA ALA A 167 11.80 2.36 -0.13
C ALA A 167 12.50 3.30 0.87
N LEU A 168 12.41 4.61 0.66
CA LEU A 168 12.93 5.60 1.60
C LEU A 168 12.21 5.53 2.96
N ALA A 169 10.88 5.40 2.94
CA ALA A 169 10.08 5.25 4.15
C ALA A 169 10.45 3.99 4.92
N LEU A 170 10.63 2.87 4.22
CA LEU A 170 11.06 1.60 4.80
C LEU A 170 12.49 1.70 5.37
N GLY A 171 13.40 2.32 4.64
CA GLY A 171 14.77 2.56 5.10
C GLY A 171 14.82 3.38 6.39
N LEU A 172 14.05 4.46 6.47
CA LEU A 172 13.91 5.26 7.69
C LEU A 172 13.25 4.45 8.82
N GLN A 173 12.24 3.65 8.52
CA GLN A 173 11.61 2.77 9.51
C GLN A 173 12.62 1.78 10.11
N ILE A 174 13.46 1.15 9.29
CA ILE A 174 14.47 0.20 9.73
C ILE A 174 15.58 0.92 10.53
N TYR A 175 15.96 2.12 10.12
CA TYR A 175 16.98 2.92 10.83
C TYR A 175 16.56 3.29 12.26
N PHE A 176 15.26 3.57 12.50
CA PHE A 176 14.73 3.92 13.82
C PHE A 176 14.22 2.71 14.64
N LEU A 177 14.30 1.49 14.12
CA LEU A 177 13.98 0.25 14.83
C LEU A 177 15.15 -0.27 15.65
#